data_9c1614f38c6d4bda908c5b8d4276886a
#
_entry.id   9c1614f38c6d4bda908c5b8d4276886a
#
_cell.length_a   1.000
_cell.length_b   1.000
_cell.length_c   1.000
_cell.angle_alpha   90.00
_cell.angle_beta   90.00
_cell.angle_gamma   90.00
#
_symmetry.space_group_name_H-M   'P 1'
#
loop_
_entity.id
_entity.type
_entity.pdbx_description
1 polymer ?
#
loop_
_entity_poly.entity_id
_entity_poly.type
_entity_poly.pdbx_seq_one_letter_code
_entity_poly.pdbx_strand_id
1 'polypeptide(L)'
;MATTVSYSASMRTRKTSSASNAKSSAASQEYYENTYNYVGIVHFAGMALSGKVITGISLRIVAAQAGYGTGHTKTVYVRKSNYQSASQSGITGLRYCGDALGTFTGAFYGNTSTYTLSGELLNNLAAYIAEGNNTICLYNPSPVKSSQGYSTNYLQWSECTITVTYEEAASKPTLNKYSLAMGTAVTIYTNRQSSIATHTVRYSFFSESGLIAVGVEDECAWTPPISLAAQIPNATSGWGTILCDTYVNGSLVSTNTCAFQLTVSASVVPSISNVAFSEAASGVAERFGGYVRTRSKLSVSITAAGTQGSSIAAYRTSIDSVT
;
A
#
# COMPACT_ATOMS: atom_id res chain seq x y z
N MET A 1 -12.98 -4.23 -5.04
CA MET A 1 -13.73 -5.22 -5.86
C MET A 1 -12.73 -6.26 -6.34
N ALA A 2 -13.01 -7.54 -6.07
CA ALA A 2 -12.11 -8.62 -6.45
C ALA A 2 -12.06 -8.79 -7.99
N THR A 3 -10.86 -8.97 -8.51
CA THR A 3 -10.59 -9.22 -9.93
C THR A 3 -9.98 -10.61 -10.08
N THR A 4 -10.42 -11.39 -11.06
CA THR A 4 -9.88 -12.73 -11.33
C THR A 4 -9.25 -12.76 -12.71
N VAL A 5 -7.99 -13.22 -12.79
CA VAL A 5 -7.19 -13.30 -14.02
C VAL A 5 -6.50 -14.66 -14.10
N SER A 6 -6.38 -15.20 -15.30
CA SER A 6 -5.68 -16.46 -15.57
C SER A 6 -4.45 -16.25 -16.43
N TYR A 7 -3.37 -16.94 -16.08
CA TYR A 7 -2.10 -16.90 -16.79
C TYR A 7 -1.67 -18.32 -17.14
N SER A 8 -1.42 -18.56 -18.43
CA SER A 8 -0.84 -19.81 -18.92
C SER A 8 0.67 -19.81 -18.74
N ALA A 9 1.22 -20.93 -18.32
CA ALA A 9 2.64 -21.04 -18.05
C ALA A 9 3.43 -21.51 -19.26
N SER A 10 4.64 -21.00 -19.40
CA SER A 10 5.73 -21.70 -20.06
C SER A 10 6.45 -22.59 -19.03
N MET A 11 6.77 -23.83 -19.42
CA MET A 11 7.27 -24.84 -18.50
C MET A 11 8.57 -25.44 -18.96
N ARG A 12 9.48 -25.72 -18.02
CA ARG A 12 10.71 -26.44 -18.27
C ARG A 12 11.02 -27.40 -17.15
N THR A 13 11.57 -28.55 -17.52
CA THR A 13 12.11 -29.52 -16.58
C THR A 13 13.60 -29.35 -16.42
N ARG A 14 14.08 -29.44 -15.20
CA ARG A 14 15.51 -29.44 -14.88
C ARG A 14 15.87 -30.65 -14.03
N LYS A 15 16.99 -31.27 -14.36
CA LYS A 15 17.57 -32.37 -13.63
C LYS A 15 18.33 -31.85 -12.41
N THR A 16 18.13 -32.47 -11.25
CA THR A 16 18.70 -31.97 -10.00
C THR A 16 20.20 -32.20 -9.83
N SER A 17 20.81 -33.08 -10.64
CA SER A 17 22.18 -33.52 -10.45
C SER A 17 23.15 -33.22 -11.62
N SER A 18 22.71 -32.73 -12.75
CA SER A 18 23.60 -32.34 -13.85
C SER A 18 23.03 -31.21 -14.73
N ALA A 19 23.96 -30.46 -15.36
CA ALA A 19 23.66 -29.25 -16.12
C ALA A 19 23.00 -29.46 -17.49
N SER A 20 22.78 -30.67 -17.93
CA SER A 20 22.34 -30.98 -19.28
C SER A 20 20.89 -31.45 -19.35
N ASN A 21 20.19 -30.99 -20.35
CA ASN A 21 18.91 -31.42 -20.88
C ASN A 21 17.66 -30.79 -20.23
N ALA A 22 17.41 -29.56 -20.68
CA ALA A 22 16.05 -29.00 -20.62
C ALA A 22 15.18 -29.72 -21.66
N LYS A 23 14.15 -30.42 -21.25
CA LYS A 23 13.07 -30.80 -22.15
C LYS A 23 12.15 -29.62 -22.36
N SER A 24 11.84 -29.31 -23.60
CA SER A 24 11.26 -28.00 -23.99
C SER A 24 9.75 -27.87 -23.85
N SER A 25 9.01 -28.86 -23.37
CA SER A 25 7.55 -28.86 -23.48
C SER A 25 6.76 -29.35 -22.27
N ALA A 26 7.42 -29.75 -21.18
CA ALA A 26 6.69 -30.20 -19.99
C ALA A 26 7.51 -29.95 -18.74
N ALA A 27 6.86 -29.51 -17.68
CA ALA A 27 7.40 -29.66 -16.35
C ALA A 27 7.17 -31.11 -15.96
N SER A 28 8.20 -31.93 -15.98
CA SER A 28 8.11 -33.33 -15.61
C SER A 28 8.93 -33.59 -14.37
N GLN A 29 8.44 -34.49 -13.56
CA GLN A 29 9.17 -35.03 -12.46
C GLN A 29 9.33 -36.53 -12.74
N GLU A 30 10.49 -36.90 -13.24
CA GLU A 30 10.87 -38.26 -13.47
C GLU A 30 12.02 -38.65 -12.56
N TYR A 31 11.92 -39.80 -11.99
CA TYR A 31 13.02 -40.49 -11.37
C TYR A 31 13.46 -41.63 -12.33
N TYR A 32 14.64 -41.50 -12.86
CA TYR A 32 15.22 -42.54 -13.68
C TYR A 32 16.53 -42.98 -13.05
N GLU A 33 16.69 -44.32 -12.88
CA GLU A 33 17.89 -45.02 -12.43
C GLU A 33 18.81 -44.26 -11.45
N ASN A 34 18.60 -44.46 -10.20
CA ASN A 34 19.50 -44.25 -9.05
C ASN A 34 19.96 -42.85 -8.69
N THR A 35 19.84 -41.81 -9.54
CA THR A 35 20.61 -40.59 -9.26
C THR A 35 19.94 -39.25 -9.60
N TYR A 36 18.73 -39.20 -10.15
CA TYR A 36 18.24 -37.94 -10.71
C TYR A 36 16.82 -37.61 -10.34
N ASN A 37 16.65 -36.57 -9.57
CA ASN A 37 15.35 -35.92 -9.37
C ASN A 37 15.18 -34.78 -10.39
N TYR A 38 13.97 -34.58 -10.88
CA TYR A 38 13.62 -33.46 -11.75
C TYR A 38 12.76 -32.45 -11.03
N VAL A 39 12.94 -31.19 -11.40
CA VAL A 39 12.15 -30.07 -10.92
C VAL A 39 11.45 -29.45 -12.11
N GLY A 40 10.16 -29.24 -12.00
CA GLY A 40 9.39 -28.45 -12.97
C GLY A 40 9.50 -26.96 -12.66
N ILE A 41 10.03 -26.18 -13.61
CA ILE A 41 10.01 -24.70 -13.51
C ILE A 41 8.84 -24.20 -14.33
N VAL A 42 7.97 -23.46 -13.69
CA VAL A 42 6.71 -22.94 -14.24
C VAL A 42 6.74 -21.41 -14.18
N HIS A 43 6.80 -20.79 -15.34
CA HIS A 43 6.84 -19.34 -15.49
C HIS A 43 5.55 -18.82 -16.11
N PHE A 44 4.90 -17.88 -15.43
CA PHE A 44 3.66 -17.24 -15.85
C PHE A 44 3.97 -15.88 -16.48
N ALA A 45 4.19 -15.87 -17.78
CA ALA A 45 4.52 -14.66 -18.54
C ALA A 45 3.40 -13.61 -18.42
N GLY A 46 3.77 -12.36 -18.25
CA GLY A 46 2.84 -11.24 -18.14
C GLY A 46 2.10 -11.13 -16.81
N MET A 47 2.38 -12.00 -15.84
CA MET A 47 1.81 -11.88 -14.51
C MET A 47 2.49 -10.72 -13.75
N ALA A 48 1.77 -9.61 -13.61
CA ALA A 48 2.23 -8.38 -12.95
C ALA A 48 1.27 -8.06 -11.79
N LEU A 49 1.43 -8.75 -10.67
CA LEU A 49 0.56 -8.66 -9.49
C LEU A 49 1.29 -8.07 -8.26
N SER A 50 2.40 -7.37 -8.49
CA SER A 50 3.12 -6.69 -7.42
C SER A 50 2.23 -5.68 -6.72
N GLY A 51 2.24 -5.70 -5.38
CA GLY A 51 1.43 -4.80 -4.53
C GLY A 51 -0.08 -5.08 -4.55
N LYS A 52 -0.54 -6.17 -5.17
CA LYS A 52 -1.95 -6.60 -5.10
C LYS A 52 -2.20 -7.44 -3.85
N VAL A 53 -3.42 -7.41 -3.35
CA VAL A 53 -3.88 -8.30 -2.29
C VAL A 53 -4.51 -9.53 -2.92
N ILE A 54 -3.78 -10.63 -2.89
CA ILE A 54 -4.22 -11.89 -3.49
C ILE A 54 -5.09 -12.62 -2.47
N THR A 55 -6.34 -12.89 -2.85
CA THR A 55 -7.35 -13.52 -2.00
C THR A 55 -7.67 -14.96 -2.42
N GLY A 56 -7.25 -15.36 -3.62
CA GLY A 56 -7.46 -16.72 -4.09
C GLY A 56 -6.50 -17.12 -5.19
N ILE A 57 -6.05 -18.37 -5.17
CA ILE A 57 -5.23 -18.97 -6.22
C ILE A 57 -5.76 -20.36 -6.53
N SER A 58 -5.84 -20.68 -7.82
CA SER A 58 -6.01 -22.04 -8.28
C SER A 58 -5.00 -22.39 -9.38
N LEU A 59 -4.55 -23.64 -9.38
CA LEU A 59 -3.66 -24.19 -10.41
C LEU A 59 -4.43 -25.25 -11.21
N ARG A 60 -4.59 -25.00 -12.52
CA ARG A 60 -5.09 -25.99 -13.47
C ARG A 60 -3.87 -26.69 -14.09
N ILE A 61 -3.82 -27.99 -13.94
CA ILE A 61 -2.72 -28.80 -14.44
C ILE A 61 -3.31 -29.86 -15.39
N VAL A 62 -2.73 -29.98 -16.58
CA VAL A 62 -3.02 -31.04 -17.53
C VAL A 62 -1.90 -32.07 -17.41
N ALA A 63 -2.20 -33.22 -16.80
CA ALA A 63 -1.26 -34.31 -16.66
C ALA A 63 -1.13 -35.06 -17.99
N ALA A 64 0.04 -35.02 -18.60
CA ALA A 64 0.34 -35.76 -19.81
C ALA A 64 0.66 -37.23 -19.50
N GLN A 65 1.30 -37.50 -18.37
CA GLN A 65 1.68 -38.80 -17.92
C GLN A 65 1.90 -38.86 -16.40
N ALA A 66 1.52 -39.94 -15.77
CA ALA A 66 1.84 -40.24 -14.37
C ALA A 66 2.28 -41.69 -14.26
N GLY A 67 3.15 -42.03 -13.31
CA GLY A 67 3.79 -43.32 -13.18
C GLY A 67 2.81 -44.52 -13.06
N TYR A 68 3.31 -45.68 -13.39
CA TYR A 68 2.56 -46.93 -13.41
C TYR A 68 1.90 -47.26 -12.04
N GLY A 69 0.62 -47.64 -12.07
CA GLY A 69 -0.12 -48.11 -10.91
C GLY A 69 -1.42 -47.33 -10.66
N THR A 70 -2.41 -48.01 -10.10
CA THR A 70 -3.69 -47.42 -9.74
C THR A 70 -3.61 -46.59 -8.47
N GLY A 71 -4.33 -45.49 -8.40
CA GLY A 71 -4.34 -44.60 -7.23
C GLY A 71 -3.28 -43.51 -7.23
N HIS A 72 -3.27 -42.70 -8.27
CA HIS A 72 -2.21 -41.71 -8.55
C HIS A 72 -2.38 -40.39 -7.79
N THR A 73 -2.69 -40.49 -6.49
CA THR A 73 -2.61 -39.32 -5.63
C THR A 73 -1.14 -38.97 -5.37
N LYS A 74 -0.75 -37.79 -5.74
CA LYS A 74 0.62 -37.29 -5.58
C LYS A 74 0.61 -36.02 -4.72
N THR A 75 1.62 -35.87 -3.87
CA THR A 75 1.89 -34.61 -3.18
C THR A 75 2.92 -33.82 -3.98
N VAL A 76 2.55 -32.63 -4.36
CA VAL A 76 3.43 -31.70 -5.10
C VAL A 76 3.83 -30.59 -4.16
N TYR A 77 5.13 -30.39 -4.04
CA TYR A 77 5.72 -29.27 -3.33
C TYR A 77 5.85 -28.07 -4.28
N VAL A 78 5.31 -26.94 -3.85
CA VAL A 78 5.47 -25.66 -4.51
C VAL A 78 6.60 -24.91 -3.79
N ARG A 79 7.59 -24.44 -4.55
CA ARG A 79 8.75 -23.74 -4.00
C ARG A 79 8.96 -22.42 -4.75
N LYS A 80 9.62 -21.47 -4.11
CA LYS A 80 10.13 -20.27 -4.76
C LYS A 80 11.07 -20.68 -5.90
N SER A 81 11.11 -19.88 -6.95
CA SER A 81 12.06 -20.09 -8.04
C SER A 81 13.14 -19.01 -7.99
N ASN A 82 14.39 -19.41 -8.17
CA ASN A 82 15.51 -18.48 -8.37
C ASN A 82 15.63 -18.01 -9.83
N TYR A 83 14.64 -18.35 -10.68
CA TYR A 83 14.59 -17.96 -12.09
C TYR A 83 13.50 -16.96 -12.38
N GLN A 84 13.84 -16.03 -13.25
CA GLN A 84 12.92 -15.04 -13.81
C GLN A 84 12.23 -15.54 -15.10
N SER A 85 12.65 -16.66 -15.66
CA SER A 85 12.13 -17.19 -16.92
C SER A 85 12.37 -18.70 -17.05
N ALA A 86 11.41 -19.44 -17.62
CA ALA A 86 11.57 -20.86 -17.93
C ALA A 86 12.65 -21.15 -19.01
N SER A 87 13.12 -20.13 -19.73
CA SER A 87 14.08 -20.28 -20.83
C SER A 87 15.55 -20.23 -20.41
N GLN A 88 15.87 -19.87 -19.19
CA GLN A 88 17.25 -19.69 -18.72
C GLN A 88 18.04 -21.01 -18.72
N SER A 89 19.24 -21.03 -19.35
CA SER A 89 20.13 -22.20 -19.43
C SER A 89 21.21 -22.16 -18.35
N GLY A 90 21.72 -23.31 -17.97
CA GLY A 90 23.03 -23.38 -17.31
C GLY A 90 23.11 -23.60 -15.82
N ILE A 91 22.04 -23.98 -15.10
CA ILE A 91 22.10 -24.21 -13.66
C ILE A 91 21.69 -25.64 -13.30
N THR A 92 22.32 -26.21 -12.31
CA THR A 92 22.13 -27.59 -11.85
C THR A 92 21.34 -27.64 -10.53
N GLY A 93 20.36 -28.53 -10.43
CA GLY A 93 19.83 -29.05 -9.20
C GLY A 93 18.76 -28.20 -8.48
N LEU A 94 18.54 -28.50 -7.23
CA LEU A 94 17.69 -27.75 -6.30
C LEU A 94 18.10 -26.26 -6.14
N ARG A 95 19.21 -25.86 -6.71
CA ARG A 95 19.65 -24.45 -6.76
C ARG A 95 18.65 -23.53 -7.47
N TYR A 96 17.75 -24.11 -8.27
CA TYR A 96 16.66 -23.37 -8.92
C TYR A 96 15.48 -23.10 -8.00
N CYS A 97 15.35 -23.92 -6.95
CA CYS A 97 14.26 -23.84 -6.02
C CYS A 97 14.77 -23.19 -4.73
N GLY A 98 14.15 -22.07 -4.38
CA GLY A 98 14.28 -21.47 -3.08
C GLY A 98 13.47 -22.23 -2.04
N ASP A 99 12.99 -21.50 -1.02
CA ASP A 99 12.22 -22.03 0.09
C ASP A 99 10.91 -22.68 -0.37
N ALA A 100 10.41 -23.63 0.40
CA ALA A 100 9.10 -24.21 0.20
C ALA A 100 8.01 -23.17 0.49
N LEU A 101 7.03 -23.09 -0.42
CA LEU A 101 5.82 -22.29 -0.23
C LEU A 101 4.70 -23.14 0.38
N GLY A 102 4.73 -24.45 0.18
CA GLY A 102 3.76 -25.38 0.69
C GLY A 102 3.55 -26.57 -0.25
N THR A 103 2.49 -27.34 -0.02
CA THR A 103 2.16 -28.54 -0.79
C THR A 103 0.68 -28.57 -1.15
N PHE A 104 0.37 -29.25 -2.25
CA PHE A 104 -0.99 -29.72 -2.55
C PHE A 104 -0.95 -31.18 -2.99
N THR A 105 -2.07 -31.86 -2.80
CA THR A 105 -2.20 -33.29 -3.14
C THR A 105 -3.36 -33.47 -4.10
N GLY A 106 -3.17 -34.28 -5.12
CA GLY A 106 -4.19 -34.53 -6.10
C GLY A 106 -3.98 -35.80 -6.93
N ALA A 107 -5.00 -36.18 -7.69
CA ALA A 107 -4.97 -37.28 -8.65
C ALA A 107 -4.54 -36.73 -10.03
N PHE A 108 -3.51 -37.33 -10.63
CA PHE A 108 -2.84 -36.80 -11.83
C PHE A 108 -2.72 -37.79 -12.99
N TYR A 109 -3.64 -38.68 -13.20
CA TYR A 109 -3.50 -39.62 -14.31
C TYR A 109 -4.35 -39.23 -15.52
N GLY A 110 -3.68 -38.79 -16.60
CA GLY A 110 -4.32 -38.56 -17.92
C GLY A 110 -5.40 -37.47 -17.93
N ASN A 111 -5.58 -36.74 -16.86
CA ASN A 111 -6.71 -35.84 -16.64
C ASN A 111 -6.26 -34.39 -16.43
N THR A 112 -7.13 -33.47 -16.84
CA THR A 112 -7.06 -32.07 -16.43
C THR A 112 -7.65 -31.95 -15.03
N SER A 113 -6.90 -31.39 -14.11
CA SER A 113 -7.36 -31.13 -12.74
C SER A 113 -7.10 -29.69 -12.35
N THR A 114 -8.04 -29.12 -11.60
CA THR A 114 -7.91 -27.77 -11.02
C THR A 114 -7.84 -27.89 -9.51
N TYR A 115 -6.81 -27.32 -8.93
CA TYR A 115 -6.55 -27.31 -7.48
C TYR A 115 -6.74 -25.91 -6.96
N THR A 116 -7.77 -25.69 -6.16
CA THR A 116 -7.94 -24.46 -5.39
C THR A 116 -7.04 -24.55 -4.17
N LEU A 117 -6.10 -23.61 -4.08
CA LEU A 117 -5.13 -23.59 -3.00
C LEU A 117 -5.76 -23.00 -1.72
N SER A 118 -5.31 -23.47 -0.58
CA SER A 118 -5.80 -23.04 0.73
C SER A 118 -4.68 -23.08 1.78
N GLY A 119 -4.96 -22.53 2.97
CA GLY A 119 -4.07 -22.59 4.11
C GLY A 119 -2.71 -21.95 3.84
N GLU A 120 -1.67 -22.57 4.38
CA GLU A 120 -0.30 -22.04 4.30
C GLU A 120 0.21 -21.87 2.86
N LEU A 121 -0.08 -22.82 1.97
CA LEU A 121 0.33 -22.72 0.57
C LEU A 121 -0.29 -21.50 -0.11
N LEU A 122 -1.57 -21.23 0.08
CA LEU A 122 -2.23 -20.06 -0.47
C LEU A 122 -1.56 -18.78 0.05
N ASN A 123 -1.36 -18.67 1.36
CA ASN A 123 -0.79 -17.47 1.99
C ASN A 123 0.65 -17.21 1.50
N ASN A 124 1.50 -18.23 1.51
CA ASN A 124 2.90 -18.09 1.10
C ASN A 124 3.05 -17.80 -0.39
N LEU A 125 2.27 -18.47 -1.24
CA LEU A 125 2.30 -18.23 -2.69
C LEU A 125 1.71 -16.85 -3.04
N ALA A 126 0.65 -16.44 -2.35
CA ALA A 126 0.06 -15.11 -2.51
C ALA A 126 1.07 -13.99 -2.17
N ALA A 127 1.77 -14.12 -1.04
CA ALA A 127 2.83 -13.19 -0.66
C ALA A 127 3.95 -13.17 -1.71
N TYR A 128 4.43 -14.32 -2.16
CA TYR A 128 5.47 -14.45 -3.15
C TYR A 128 5.10 -13.81 -4.50
N ILE A 129 3.85 -13.98 -4.96
CA ILE A 129 3.35 -13.34 -6.18
C ILE A 129 3.19 -11.82 -5.98
N ALA A 130 2.70 -11.38 -4.82
CA ALA A 130 2.53 -9.97 -4.51
C ALA A 130 3.86 -9.19 -4.43
N GLU A 131 4.98 -9.87 -4.18
CA GLU A 131 6.35 -9.33 -4.32
C GLU A 131 6.78 -9.12 -5.79
N GLY A 132 5.96 -9.54 -6.76
CA GLY A 132 6.24 -9.41 -8.19
C GLY A 132 6.83 -10.68 -8.84
N ASN A 133 6.87 -11.78 -8.11
CA ASN A 133 7.40 -13.04 -8.62
C ASN A 133 6.34 -13.75 -9.48
N ASN A 134 6.78 -14.29 -10.61
CA ASN A 134 5.92 -14.97 -11.60
C ASN A 134 6.41 -16.34 -12.00
N THR A 135 7.35 -16.91 -11.26
CA THR A 135 7.96 -18.23 -11.54
C THR A 135 8.00 -19.06 -10.28
N ILE A 136 7.51 -20.29 -10.36
CA ILE A 136 7.54 -21.25 -9.27
C ILE A 136 8.23 -22.54 -9.70
N CYS A 137 8.69 -23.31 -8.72
CA CYS A 137 9.16 -24.69 -8.93
C CYS A 137 8.12 -25.67 -8.39
N LEU A 138 7.82 -26.69 -9.16
CA LEU A 138 6.99 -27.82 -8.73
C LEU A 138 7.89 -29.05 -8.57
N TYR A 139 7.74 -29.72 -7.43
CA TYR A 139 8.61 -30.81 -7.03
C TYR A 139 7.85 -31.90 -6.24
N ASN A 140 8.12 -33.18 -6.58
CA ASN A 140 7.65 -34.33 -5.79
C ASN A 140 8.87 -35.06 -5.18
N PRO A 141 9.07 -35.03 -3.86
CA PRO A 141 10.28 -35.54 -3.21
C PRO A 141 10.33 -37.05 -3.01
N SER A 142 9.26 -37.77 -3.30
CA SER A 142 9.14 -39.18 -2.97
C SER A 142 8.94 -40.10 -4.19
N PRO A 143 9.93 -40.15 -5.11
CA PRO A 143 9.89 -41.14 -6.18
C PRO A 143 10.06 -42.55 -5.58
N VAL A 144 9.16 -43.49 -5.92
CA VAL A 144 9.26 -44.87 -5.50
C VAL A 144 9.81 -45.70 -6.66
N LYS A 145 10.87 -46.46 -6.44
CA LYS A 145 11.33 -47.48 -7.39
C LYS A 145 10.42 -48.66 -7.42
N SER A 146 10.07 -49.11 -8.61
CA SER A 146 9.53 -50.45 -8.79
C SER A 146 10.64 -51.51 -8.70
N SER A 147 10.28 -52.75 -8.43
CA SER A 147 11.21 -53.89 -8.46
C SER A 147 11.88 -54.07 -9.82
N GLN A 148 11.39 -53.45 -10.89
CA GLN A 148 11.91 -53.51 -12.25
C GLN A 148 12.78 -52.30 -12.62
N GLY A 149 13.14 -51.45 -11.67
CA GLY A 149 14.01 -50.29 -11.96
C GLY A 149 13.28 -49.04 -12.51
N TYR A 150 11.98 -49.11 -12.77
CA TYR A 150 11.20 -47.97 -13.27
C TYR A 150 10.61 -47.18 -12.11
N SER A 151 10.59 -45.86 -12.25
CA SER A 151 9.90 -45.02 -11.27
C SER A 151 8.38 -45.20 -11.39
N THR A 152 7.72 -45.54 -10.31
CA THR A 152 6.27 -45.64 -10.23
C THR A 152 5.63 -44.36 -9.72
N ASN A 153 6.41 -43.35 -9.37
CA ASN A 153 5.93 -42.14 -8.73
C ASN A 153 6.40 -40.88 -9.43
N TYR A 154 6.38 -40.86 -10.74
CA TYR A 154 6.66 -39.63 -11.50
C TYR A 154 5.38 -38.90 -11.91
N LEU A 155 5.47 -37.63 -12.16
CA LEU A 155 4.40 -36.78 -12.65
C LEU A 155 4.93 -35.90 -13.78
N GLN A 156 4.29 -36.00 -14.93
CA GLN A 156 4.56 -35.15 -16.07
C GLN A 156 3.29 -34.41 -16.45
N TRP A 157 3.40 -33.11 -16.65
CA TRP A 157 2.27 -32.31 -17.13
C TRP A 157 2.63 -31.52 -18.38
N SER A 158 1.66 -31.33 -19.26
CA SER A 158 1.80 -30.64 -20.53
C SER A 158 1.40 -29.17 -20.42
N GLU A 159 0.49 -28.84 -19.52
CA GLU A 159 -0.01 -27.48 -19.31
C GLU A 159 -0.15 -27.17 -17.82
N CYS A 160 0.15 -25.92 -17.49
CA CYS A 160 -0.17 -25.36 -16.18
C CYS A 160 -0.73 -23.95 -16.38
N THR A 161 -1.86 -23.67 -15.77
CA THR A 161 -2.49 -22.33 -15.73
C THR A 161 -2.72 -21.95 -14.29
N ILE A 162 -2.28 -20.76 -13.91
CA ILE A 162 -2.62 -20.18 -12.62
C ILE A 162 -3.78 -19.20 -12.80
N THR A 163 -4.80 -19.31 -11.97
CA THR A 163 -5.86 -18.32 -11.84
C THR A 163 -5.75 -17.64 -10.51
N VAL A 164 -5.62 -16.33 -10.51
CA VAL A 164 -5.42 -15.50 -9.31
C VAL A 164 -6.59 -14.55 -9.15
N THR A 165 -7.19 -14.57 -7.96
CA THR A 165 -8.17 -13.57 -7.53
C THR A 165 -7.47 -12.58 -6.62
N TYR A 166 -7.59 -11.29 -6.92
CA TYR A 166 -6.93 -10.24 -6.16
C TYR A 166 -7.80 -8.99 -6.04
N GLU A 167 -7.45 -8.15 -5.09
CA GLU A 167 -8.00 -6.82 -4.87
C GLU A 167 -6.90 -5.77 -4.99
N GLU A 168 -7.27 -4.55 -5.39
CA GLU A 168 -6.35 -3.43 -5.35
C GLU A 168 -6.08 -3.05 -3.90
N ALA A 169 -4.81 -2.93 -3.53
CA ALA A 169 -4.45 -2.55 -2.17
C ALA A 169 -4.33 -1.03 -1.98
N ALA A 170 -4.14 -0.28 -3.08
CA ALA A 170 -3.90 1.15 -3.05
C ALA A 170 -5.17 1.94 -2.75
N SER A 171 -5.39 2.26 -1.49
CA SER A 171 -6.50 3.11 -1.04
C SER A 171 -6.21 4.57 -1.32
N LYS A 172 -7.20 5.34 -1.81
CA LYS A 172 -7.07 6.77 -2.10
C LYS A 172 -7.91 7.57 -1.12
N PRO A 173 -7.31 8.33 -0.21
CA PRO A 173 -8.07 9.08 0.79
C PRO A 173 -8.91 10.17 0.14
N THR A 174 -10.09 10.42 0.73
CA THR A 174 -10.95 11.56 0.43
C THR A 174 -11.45 12.19 1.71
N LEU A 175 -11.95 13.40 1.61
CA LEU A 175 -12.50 14.16 2.74
C LEU A 175 -13.97 14.44 2.49
N ASN A 176 -14.77 14.47 3.57
CA ASN A 176 -16.15 14.94 3.46
C ASN A 176 -16.24 16.43 3.10
N LYS A 177 -15.16 17.20 3.34
CA LYS A 177 -14.98 18.61 2.94
C LYS A 177 -13.51 18.84 2.64
N TYR A 178 -13.19 19.63 1.62
CA TYR A 178 -11.82 19.97 1.25
C TYR A 178 -11.38 21.37 1.70
N SER A 179 -12.33 22.23 2.09
CA SER A 179 -12.08 23.49 2.75
C SER A 179 -12.47 23.36 4.22
N LEU A 180 -11.49 23.42 5.09
CA LEU A 180 -11.58 23.07 6.51
C LEU A 180 -11.29 24.32 7.35
N ALA A 181 -12.09 24.57 8.38
CA ALA A 181 -11.74 25.52 9.40
C ALA A 181 -10.89 24.84 10.49
N MET A 182 -9.79 25.47 10.89
CA MET A 182 -8.98 25.00 12.03
C MET A 182 -9.85 24.88 13.28
N GLY A 183 -9.68 23.81 14.05
CA GLY A 183 -10.51 23.51 15.23
C GLY A 183 -11.87 22.87 14.93
N THR A 184 -12.18 22.62 13.65
CA THR A 184 -13.45 21.96 13.27
C THR A 184 -13.17 20.55 12.77
N ALA A 185 -13.90 19.56 13.25
CA ALA A 185 -13.74 18.18 12.86
C ALA A 185 -14.11 17.93 11.39
N VAL A 186 -13.35 17.07 10.74
CA VAL A 186 -13.56 16.56 9.39
C VAL A 186 -13.43 15.05 9.40
N THR A 187 -14.17 14.37 8.52
CA THR A 187 -14.04 12.93 8.30
C THR A 187 -13.13 12.65 7.10
N ILE A 188 -12.17 11.78 7.32
CA ILE A 188 -11.24 11.28 6.29
C ILE A 188 -11.68 9.86 5.97
N TYR A 189 -12.07 9.61 4.72
CA TYR A 189 -12.37 8.29 4.19
C TYR A 189 -11.13 7.70 3.55
N THR A 190 -10.78 6.48 3.92
CA THR A 190 -9.63 5.78 3.32
C THR A 190 -9.94 5.24 1.92
N ASN A 191 -11.24 5.02 1.62
CA ASN A 191 -11.73 4.33 0.42
C ASN A 191 -11.02 2.98 0.24
N ARG A 192 -11.02 2.20 1.33
CA ARG A 192 -10.37 0.90 1.44
C ARG A 192 -10.74 0.00 0.26
N GLN A 193 -9.73 -0.52 -0.43
CA GLN A 193 -9.90 -1.38 -1.61
C GLN A 193 -9.87 -2.87 -1.27
N SER A 194 -9.43 -3.24 -0.06
CA SER A 194 -9.36 -4.62 0.41
C SER A 194 -9.78 -4.71 1.87
N SER A 195 -10.58 -5.71 2.21
CA SER A 195 -11.07 -5.94 3.59
C SER A 195 -9.99 -6.25 4.61
N ILE A 196 -8.79 -6.64 4.15
CA ILE A 196 -7.63 -6.92 5.03
C ILE A 196 -6.65 -5.73 5.10
N ALA A 197 -6.93 -4.65 4.38
CA ALA A 197 -6.10 -3.46 4.42
C ALA A 197 -6.41 -2.62 5.68
N THR A 198 -5.37 -2.08 6.29
CA THR A 198 -5.44 -1.06 7.33
C THR A 198 -4.60 0.14 6.94
N HIS A 199 -4.85 1.28 7.56
CA HIS A 199 -4.21 2.53 7.15
C HIS A 199 -3.59 3.27 8.32
N THR A 200 -2.48 3.96 8.04
CA THR A 200 -1.95 5.04 8.87
C THR A 200 -2.23 6.36 8.17
N VAL A 201 -2.95 7.24 8.84
CA VAL A 201 -3.34 8.54 8.29
C VAL A 201 -2.53 9.63 8.97
N ARG A 202 -1.89 10.47 8.16
CA ARG A 202 -1.05 11.60 8.59
C ARG A 202 -1.46 12.86 7.86
N TYR A 203 -1.07 14.02 8.39
CA TYR A 203 -1.17 15.29 7.68
C TYR A 203 0.21 15.93 7.49
N SER A 204 0.30 16.77 6.47
CA SER A 204 1.39 17.71 6.26
C SER A 204 0.80 19.07 5.92
N PHE A 205 1.26 20.13 6.60
CA PHE A 205 0.83 21.51 6.39
C PHE A 205 2.03 22.42 6.55
N PHE A 206 2.57 22.91 5.43
CA PHE A 206 3.85 23.62 5.38
C PHE A 206 4.99 22.80 6.02
N SER A 207 5.64 23.34 7.07
CA SER A 207 6.72 22.65 7.79
C SER A 207 6.22 21.71 8.88
N GLU A 208 4.91 21.74 9.21
CA GLU A 208 4.33 20.89 10.22
C GLU A 208 3.74 19.61 9.62
N SER A 209 3.93 18.51 10.31
CA SER A 209 3.32 17.23 9.99
C SER A 209 2.98 16.46 11.25
N GLY A 210 1.98 15.60 11.18
CA GLY A 210 1.59 14.82 12.35
C GLY A 210 0.80 13.58 12.00
N LEU A 211 0.77 12.67 12.97
CA LEU A 211 -0.05 11.47 12.94
C LEU A 211 -1.49 11.85 13.29
N ILE A 212 -2.45 11.34 12.51
CA ILE A 212 -3.88 11.48 12.79
C ILE A 212 -4.39 10.18 13.43
N ALA A 213 -4.20 9.05 12.77
CA ALA A 213 -4.67 7.76 13.26
C ALA A 213 -3.86 6.59 12.68
N VAL A 214 -3.86 5.46 13.39
CA VAL A 214 -3.25 4.18 12.98
C VAL A 214 -4.30 3.09 13.05
N GLY A 215 -4.19 2.09 12.16
CA GLY A 215 -5.10 0.96 12.12
C GLY A 215 -6.49 1.32 11.59
N VAL A 216 -6.59 2.41 10.85
CA VAL A 216 -7.87 2.87 10.28
C VAL A 216 -8.32 1.89 9.20
N GLU A 217 -9.56 1.45 9.29
CA GLU A 217 -10.18 0.62 8.26
C GLU A 217 -10.81 1.50 7.17
N ASP A 218 -11.96 2.08 7.42
CA ASP A 218 -12.74 2.80 6.40
C ASP A 218 -12.68 4.32 6.55
N GLU A 219 -12.70 4.84 7.80
CA GLU A 219 -12.69 6.27 8.06
C GLU A 219 -12.10 6.62 9.41
N CYS A 220 -11.65 7.87 9.57
CA CYS A 220 -11.29 8.44 10.84
C CYS A 220 -11.68 9.93 10.91
N ALA A 221 -11.91 10.43 12.13
CA ALA A 221 -12.12 11.86 12.37
C ALA A 221 -10.79 12.56 12.61
N TRP A 222 -10.67 13.79 12.12
CA TRP A 222 -9.55 14.68 12.40
C TRP A 222 -10.04 16.08 12.70
N THR A 223 -9.49 16.68 13.75
CA THR A 223 -9.71 18.10 14.06
C THR A 223 -8.37 18.82 13.83
N PRO A 224 -8.22 19.59 12.75
CA PRO A 224 -6.99 20.33 12.48
C PRO A 224 -6.66 21.25 13.67
N PRO A 225 -5.45 21.14 14.27
CA PRO A 225 -5.07 21.99 15.39
C PRO A 225 -5.09 23.48 15.04
N ILE A 226 -5.59 24.32 15.94
CA ILE A 226 -5.61 25.77 15.76
C ILE A 226 -4.17 26.31 15.67
N SER A 227 -3.21 25.68 16.34
CA SER A 227 -1.77 26.03 16.28
C SER A 227 -1.16 26.03 14.89
N LEU A 228 -1.78 25.33 13.92
CA LEU A 228 -1.35 25.35 12.51
C LEU A 228 -1.44 26.75 11.89
N ALA A 229 -2.19 27.67 12.47
CA ALA A 229 -2.23 29.06 12.05
C ALA A 229 -0.83 29.75 12.12
N ALA A 230 0.04 29.28 13.00
CA ALA A 230 1.42 29.75 13.08
C ALA A 230 2.25 29.50 11.82
N GLN A 231 1.84 28.51 10.99
CA GLN A 231 2.51 28.20 9.72
C GLN A 231 2.16 29.20 8.59
N ILE A 232 1.10 30.00 8.78
CA ILE A 232 0.60 30.95 7.78
C ILE A 232 0.36 32.33 8.41
N PRO A 233 1.40 32.96 9.04
CA PRO A 233 1.21 34.16 9.90
C PRO A 233 0.60 35.36 9.16
N ASN A 234 0.71 35.42 7.84
CA ASN A 234 0.25 36.56 7.01
C ASN A 234 -0.90 36.15 6.06
N ALA A 235 -1.52 35.00 6.27
CA ALA A 235 -2.60 34.49 5.43
C ALA A 235 -3.76 33.98 6.25
N THR A 236 -4.95 34.00 5.66
CA THR A 236 -6.18 33.46 6.28
C THR A 236 -6.44 32.01 5.90
N SER A 237 -5.69 31.47 4.93
CA SER A 237 -5.79 30.07 4.52
C SER A 237 -4.48 29.58 3.93
N GLY A 238 -4.29 28.25 3.92
CA GLY A 238 -3.15 27.57 3.33
C GLY A 238 -3.53 26.16 2.86
N TRP A 239 -2.70 25.60 1.97
CA TRP A 239 -2.88 24.25 1.47
C TRP A 239 -2.05 23.24 2.27
N GLY A 240 -2.64 22.09 2.52
CA GLY A 240 -2.00 20.93 3.13
C GLY A 240 -2.37 19.65 2.41
N THR A 241 -1.85 18.55 2.93
CA THR A 241 -2.01 17.21 2.34
C THR A 241 -2.29 16.20 3.43
N ILE A 242 -3.30 15.36 3.25
CA ILE A 242 -3.48 14.12 3.97
C ILE A 242 -2.67 13.04 3.26
N LEU A 243 -1.91 12.28 4.01
CA LEU A 243 -1.19 11.10 3.56
C LEU A 243 -1.87 9.86 4.15
N CYS A 244 -2.14 8.88 3.33
CA CYS A 244 -2.75 7.62 3.71
C CYS A 244 -1.83 6.48 3.29
N ASP A 245 -1.14 5.89 4.25
CA ASP A 245 -0.31 4.71 4.06
C ASP A 245 -1.19 3.48 4.21
N THR A 246 -1.26 2.66 3.17
CA THR A 246 -2.03 1.42 3.17
C THR A 246 -1.13 0.24 3.53
N TYR A 247 -1.52 -0.54 4.52
CA TYR A 247 -0.82 -1.73 4.97
C TYR A 247 -1.66 -2.98 4.72
N VAL A 248 -1.01 -4.06 4.31
CA VAL A 248 -1.60 -5.39 4.18
C VAL A 248 -0.69 -6.37 4.90
N ASN A 249 -1.25 -7.12 5.85
CA ASN A 249 -0.49 -8.05 6.70
C ASN A 249 0.74 -7.40 7.36
N GLY A 250 0.62 -6.14 7.78
CA GLY A 250 1.68 -5.37 8.41
C GLY A 250 2.73 -4.77 7.45
N SER A 251 2.65 -5.05 6.15
CA SER A 251 3.55 -4.51 5.13
C SER A 251 2.94 -3.30 4.44
N LEU A 252 3.72 -2.22 4.28
CA LEU A 252 3.31 -1.04 3.52
C LEU A 252 3.22 -1.39 2.03
N VAL A 253 2.05 -1.20 1.43
CA VAL A 253 1.80 -1.50 0.00
C VAL A 253 1.62 -0.24 -0.85
N SER A 254 1.17 0.85 -0.27
CA SER A 254 1.03 2.13 -0.98
C SER A 254 0.95 3.31 -0.04
N THR A 255 1.33 4.49 -0.52
CA THR A 255 1.04 5.79 0.08
C THR A 255 0.32 6.64 -0.95
N ASN A 256 -0.89 7.08 -0.63
CA ASN A 256 -1.67 8.00 -1.45
C ASN A 256 -1.99 9.27 -0.68
N THR A 257 -2.28 10.33 -1.41
CA THR A 257 -2.50 11.65 -0.82
C THR A 257 -3.78 12.29 -1.32
N CYS A 258 -4.34 13.19 -0.50
CA CYS A 258 -5.36 14.12 -0.95
C CYS A 258 -5.10 15.51 -0.36
N ALA A 259 -5.26 16.54 -1.18
CA ALA A 259 -5.05 17.92 -0.77
C ALA A 259 -6.26 18.47 -0.03
N PHE A 260 -6.02 19.40 0.90
CA PHE A 260 -7.05 20.17 1.59
C PHE A 260 -6.61 21.63 1.73
N GLN A 261 -7.57 22.51 1.93
CA GLN A 261 -7.32 23.90 2.30
C GLN A 261 -7.74 24.11 3.75
N LEU A 262 -6.86 24.63 4.61
CA LEU A 262 -7.18 25.09 5.95
C LEU A 262 -7.45 26.59 5.97
N THR A 263 -8.50 26.99 6.65
CA THR A 263 -8.79 28.39 6.97
C THR A 263 -8.54 28.67 8.44
N VAL A 264 -7.99 29.82 8.76
CA VAL A 264 -7.74 30.25 10.13
C VAL A 264 -9.06 30.38 10.88
N SER A 265 -9.13 29.79 12.09
CA SER A 265 -10.29 29.95 12.97
C SER A 265 -10.44 31.40 13.43
N ALA A 266 -11.67 31.83 13.62
CA ALA A 266 -11.96 33.17 14.18
C ALA A 266 -11.30 33.40 15.56
N SER A 267 -11.03 32.34 16.31
CA SER A 267 -10.32 32.41 17.60
C SER A 267 -8.83 32.81 17.48
N VAL A 268 -8.26 32.81 16.28
CA VAL A 268 -6.86 33.19 15.98
C VAL A 268 -6.77 34.63 15.47
N VAL A 269 -7.89 35.30 15.28
CA VAL A 269 -7.93 36.71 14.82
C VAL A 269 -7.33 37.61 15.90
N PRO A 270 -6.45 38.57 15.54
CA PRO A 270 -5.91 39.51 16.48
C PRO A 270 -7.02 40.29 17.20
N SER A 271 -6.83 40.52 18.48
CA SER A 271 -7.75 41.30 19.30
C SER A 271 -7.13 42.61 19.68
N ILE A 272 -7.95 43.68 19.70
CA ILE A 272 -7.56 44.97 20.26
C ILE A 272 -8.04 44.96 21.72
N SER A 273 -7.12 45.04 22.67
CA SER A 273 -7.38 45.01 24.08
C SER A 273 -7.52 46.42 24.68
N ASN A 274 -6.91 47.42 24.09
CA ASN A 274 -7.03 48.77 24.55
C ASN A 274 -6.81 49.79 23.41
N VAL A 275 -7.57 50.84 23.40
CA VAL A 275 -7.35 52.05 22.60
C VAL A 275 -7.42 53.25 23.55
N ALA A 276 -6.28 53.88 23.74
CA ALA A 276 -6.19 55.05 24.59
C ALA A 276 -5.85 56.31 23.79
N PHE A 277 -6.47 57.39 24.12
CA PHE A 277 -6.20 58.67 23.51
C PHE A 277 -5.54 59.58 24.58
N SER A 278 -4.51 60.28 24.17
CA SER A 278 -3.88 61.28 24.98
C SER A 278 -3.54 62.51 24.15
N GLU A 279 -3.42 63.67 24.76
CA GLU A 279 -2.96 64.84 24.05
C GLU A 279 -1.44 64.81 23.97
N ALA A 280 -0.92 64.95 22.74
CA ALA A 280 0.53 64.86 22.48
C ALA A 280 1.29 66.17 22.75
N ALA A 281 0.58 67.27 22.99
CA ALA A 281 1.18 68.57 23.30
C ALA A 281 0.27 69.43 24.17
N SER A 282 0.83 69.76 25.28
CA SER A 282 0.50 70.86 26.23
C SER A 282 -0.95 71.32 26.44
N GLY A 283 -1.70 70.57 27.24
CA GLY A 283 -2.77 71.14 28.08
C GLY A 283 -3.93 71.82 27.36
N VAL A 284 -4.17 71.61 26.07
CA VAL A 284 -5.33 72.16 25.37
C VAL A 284 -6.61 71.48 25.85
N ALA A 285 -6.58 70.15 26.02
CA ALA A 285 -7.74 69.41 26.52
C ALA A 285 -8.05 69.74 27.99
N GLU A 286 -7.00 69.91 28.81
CA GLU A 286 -7.11 70.33 30.20
C GLU A 286 -7.70 71.73 30.32
N ARG A 287 -7.26 72.67 29.49
CA ARG A 287 -7.72 74.03 29.47
C ARG A 287 -9.16 74.21 28.99
N PHE A 288 -9.63 73.38 28.11
CA PHE A 288 -10.96 73.49 27.49
C PHE A 288 -11.91 72.35 27.88
N GLY A 289 -11.53 71.48 28.79
CA GLY A 289 -12.37 70.37 29.27
C GLY A 289 -12.60 69.30 28.23
N GLY A 290 -11.78 69.24 27.15
CA GLY A 290 -11.90 68.25 26.10
C GLY A 290 -10.97 68.55 24.91
N TYR A 291 -10.87 67.60 23.96
CA TYR A 291 -10.03 67.76 22.77
C TYR A 291 -10.61 68.83 21.83
N VAL A 292 -9.78 69.77 21.38
CA VAL A 292 -10.23 70.88 20.57
C VAL A 292 -9.73 70.69 19.11
N ARG A 293 -10.69 70.69 18.18
CA ARG A 293 -10.40 70.58 16.75
C ARG A 293 -9.37 71.65 16.32
N THR A 294 -8.39 71.25 15.53
CA THR A 294 -7.29 72.05 15.01
C THR A 294 -6.26 72.54 16.05
N ARG A 295 -6.50 72.35 17.36
CA ARG A 295 -5.57 72.74 18.43
C ARG A 295 -4.98 71.57 19.17
N SER A 296 -5.74 70.51 19.43
CA SER A 296 -5.24 69.32 20.10
C SER A 296 -4.48 68.44 19.14
N LYS A 297 -3.27 68.02 19.51
CA LYS A 297 -2.54 66.93 18.87
C LYS A 297 -2.82 65.67 19.64
N LEU A 298 -3.55 64.73 19.03
CA LEU A 298 -3.87 63.47 19.63
C LEU A 298 -2.78 62.43 19.40
N SER A 299 -2.38 61.79 20.49
CA SER A 299 -1.64 60.54 20.44
C SER A 299 -2.61 59.38 20.68
N VAL A 300 -2.61 58.41 19.81
CA VAL A 300 -3.43 57.22 19.93
C VAL A 300 -2.52 56.03 20.26
N SER A 301 -2.76 55.45 21.43
CA SER A 301 -2.08 54.23 21.83
C SER A 301 -3.02 53.04 21.64
N ILE A 302 -2.60 52.06 20.87
CA ILE A 302 -3.37 50.86 20.58
C ILE A 302 -2.60 49.66 21.14
N THR A 303 -3.22 48.91 22.02
CA THR A 303 -2.72 47.61 22.47
C THR A 303 -3.49 46.52 21.75
N ALA A 304 -2.82 45.75 20.94
CA ALA A 304 -3.38 44.61 20.24
C ALA A 304 -2.40 43.45 20.28
N ALA A 305 -2.90 42.26 20.31
CA ALA A 305 -2.11 41.04 20.32
C ALA A 305 -2.60 40.05 19.25
N GLY A 306 -1.67 39.41 18.57
CA GLY A 306 -1.92 38.24 17.78
C GLY A 306 -2.06 37.00 18.68
N THR A 307 -2.75 35.98 18.19
CA THR A 307 -2.90 34.70 18.87
C THR A 307 -2.32 33.59 17.99
N GLN A 308 -1.96 32.45 18.59
CA GLN A 308 -1.48 31.26 17.87
C GLN A 308 -0.33 31.54 16.88
N GLY A 309 0.63 32.36 17.29
CA GLY A 309 1.81 32.70 16.46
C GLY A 309 1.56 33.81 15.42
N SER A 310 0.34 34.33 15.31
CA SER A 310 0.08 35.50 14.47
C SER A 310 0.69 36.77 15.08
N SER A 311 1.09 37.70 14.23
CA SER A 311 1.61 39.01 14.62
C SER A 311 0.76 40.14 14.02
N ILE A 312 0.80 41.32 14.65
CA ILE A 312 0.16 42.51 14.10
C ILE A 312 1.04 43.08 13.01
N ALA A 313 0.65 42.96 11.75
CA ALA A 313 1.42 43.52 10.62
C ALA A 313 1.17 45.02 10.42
N ALA A 314 -0.05 45.50 10.70
CA ALA A 314 -0.41 46.88 10.54
C ALA A 314 -1.63 47.28 11.36
N TYR A 315 -1.73 48.53 11.71
CA TYR A 315 -2.93 49.15 12.25
C TYR A 315 -3.56 50.06 11.19
N ARG A 316 -4.88 49.97 11.06
CA ARG A 316 -5.63 50.92 10.21
C ARG A 316 -6.64 51.64 11.10
N THR A 317 -6.52 52.99 11.10
CA THR A 317 -7.47 53.85 11.78
C THR A 317 -8.28 54.64 10.75
N SER A 318 -9.57 54.79 10.98
CA SER A 318 -10.42 55.76 10.27
C SER A 318 -10.97 56.75 11.27
N ILE A 319 -10.91 58.02 10.89
CA ILE A 319 -11.51 59.13 11.69
C ILE A 319 -12.68 59.61 10.86
N ASP A 320 -13.90 59.32 11.34
CA ASP A 320 -15.11 59.87 10.73
C ASP A 320 -15.21 61.32 11.07
N SER A 321 -15.38 62.18 10.06
CA SER A 321 -15.60 63.60 10.24
C SER A 321 -17.01 63.75 10.82
N VAL A 322 -17.08 64.17 12.08
CA VAL A 322 -18.36 64.63 12.65
C VAL A 322 -18.62 66.03 12.06
N THR A 323 -19.67 66.14 11.25
CA THR A 323 -20.22 67.41 10.77
C THR A 323 -20.93 68.13 11.90
#